data_4bb50a5633947c2929e31eb13492d3fb
#
_entry.id   4bb50a5633947c2929e31eb13492d3fb
#
_cell.length_a   1.000
_cell.length_b   1.000
_cell.length_c   1.000
_cell.angle_alpha   90.00
_cell.angle_beta   90.00
_cell.angle_gamma   90.00
#
_symmetry.space_group_name_H-M   'P 1'
#
loop_
_entity.id
_entity.type
_entity.pdbx_description
1 polymer ?
#
loop_
_entity_poly.entity_id
_entity_poly.type
_entity_poly.pdbx_seq_one_letter_code
_entity_poly.pdbx_strand_id
1 'polypeptide(L)'
;MKNEKLMKQLTSPSKNSRLEKFGKTITFLCLALIVFIVALILLFVAQKGLATFFVNKVSLVEFLFSGDWSPSEGKFGALPMIIGSFLVTLLSALIATPFAIGAAIFMTEISPKGAKFLQPAIELLVGIPSVVYGFIGLQVVVPFVRFIFGGTGFGILSGIFVLFVMILPTVTFMTTDALRAVPRHYREASLAMGATRWQTIWRVTLNAAKPGIFTAVIFGMARAFGEALAIQMVVGNSAVIPTSLTTPAATLTSVLTMGIGNTVMGTVSNNVLWSLALVLLLMSLGFNMLVKFITRERKRNYER
;
A
#
# COMPACT_ATOMS: atom_id res chain seq x y z
N MET A 1 -42.36 27.69 40.03
CA MET A 1 -41.70 28.83 39.34
C MET A 1 -40.18 28.80 39.43
N LYS A 2 -39.54 28.70 40.62
CA LYS A 2 -38.05 28.69 40.71
C LYS A 2 -37.42 27.44 40.10
N ASN A 3 -38.01 26.27 40.28
CA ASN A 3 -37.55 24.99 39.73
C ASN A 3 -37.74 24.86 38.20
N GLU A 4 -38.78 25.48 37.64
CA GLU A 4 -39.02 25.50 36.19
C GLU A 4 -37.98 26.37 35.45
N LYS A 5 -37.60 27.51 36.02
CA LYS A 5 -36.54 28.36 35.48
C LYS A 5 -35.18 27.67 35.52
N LEU A 6 -34.88 26.93 36.59
CA LEU A 6 -33.65 26.13 36.71
C LEU A 6 -33.64 25.00 35.68
N MET A 7 -34.74 24.27 35.52
CA MET A 7 -34.85 23.20 34.49
C MET A 7 -34.72 23.77 33.08
N LYS A 8 -35.31 24.93 32.78
CA LYS A 8 -35.14 25.60 31.49
C LYS A 8 -33.67 26.04 31.22
N GLN A 9 -32.94 26.47 32.24
CA GLN A 9 -31.54 26.84 32.13
C GLN A 9 -30.62 25.59 31.94
N LEU A 10 -30.95 24.49 32.62
CA LEU A 10 -30.22 23.22 32.50
C LEU A 10 -30.49 22.50 31.16
N THR A 11 -31.68 22.68 30.57
CA THR A 11 -32.07 22.06 29.29
C THR A 11 -31.83 22.99 28.09
N SER A 12 -31.51 24.27 28.30
CA SER A 12 -31.16 25.15 27.18
C SER A 12 -29.81 24.80 26.59
N PRO A 13 -29.70 24.68 25.24
CA PRO A 13 -28.42 24.34 24.60
C PRO A 13 -27.40 25.45 24.88
N SER A 14 -26.35 25.11 25.62
CA SER A 14 -25.25 26.02 25.90
C SER A 14 -24.55 26.45 24.60
N LYS A 15 -23.83 27.58 24.63
CA LYS A 15 -23.03 28.05 23.49
C LYS A 15 -22.07 26.95 23.01
N ASN A 16 -21.53 26.14 23.92
CA ASN A 16 -20.65 24.99 23.62
C ASN A 16 -21.40 23.86 22.90
N SER A 17 -22.66 23.59 23.25
CA SER A 17 -23.50 22.60 22.57
C SER A 17 -23.83 22.99 21.12
N ARG A 18 -23.96 24.30 20.84
CA ARG A 18 -24.14 24.78 19.46
C ARG A 18 -22.85 24.66 18.64
N LEU A 19 -21.72 25.00 19.24
CA LEU A 19 -20.38 24.80 18.60
C LEU A 19 -20.09 23.32 18.33
N GLU A 20 -20.45 22.44 19.26
CA GLU A 20 -20.32 21.00 19.10
C GLU A 20 -21.18 20.46 17.95
N LYS A 21 -22.46 20.88 17.88
CA LYS A 21 -23.33 20.51 16.75
C LYS A 21 -22.82 21.04 15.43
N PHE A 22 -22.33 22.28 15.39
CA PHE A 22 -21.71 22.85 14.21
C PHE A 22 -20.46 22.09 13.78
N GLY A 23 -19.55 21.78 14.73
CA GLY A 23 -18.38 20.95 14.47
C GLY A 23 -18.74 19.56 13.93
N LYS A 24 -19.73 18.89 14.56
CA LYS A 24 -20.24 17.59 14.10
C LYS A 24 -20.79 17.66 12.67
N THR A 25 -21.53 18.72 12.34
CA THR A 25 -22.10 18.90 11.00
C THR A 25 -20.99 19.13 9.96
N ILE A 26 -19.99 19.97 10.26
CA ILE A 26 -18.84 20.16 9.35
C ILE A 26 -18.08 18.86 9.14
N THR A 27 -17.77 18.15 10.22
CA THR A 27 -17.05 16.85 10.12
C THR A 27 -17.84 15.85 9.28
N PHE A 28 -19.17 15.79 9.46
CA PHE A 28 -20.03 14.93 8.66
C PHE A 28 -20.04 15.33 7.18
N LEU A 29 -20.12 16.64 6.87
CA LEU A 29 -20.06 17.14 5.49
C LEU A 29 -18.71 16.85 4.83
N CYS A 30 -17.60 17.05 5.54
CA CYS A 30 -16.27 16.70 5.05
C CYS A 30 -16.16 15.19 4.76
N LEU A 31 -16.65 14.35 5.66
CA LEU A 31 -16.68 12.89 5.47
C LEU A 31 -17.54 12.52 4.26
N ALA A 32 -18.75 13.07 4.16
CA ALA A 32 -19.65 12.82 3.04
C ALA A 32 -19.03 13.25 1.70
N LEU A 33 -18.34 14.39 1.67
CA LEU A 33 -17.65 14.88 0.49
C LEU A 33 -16.51 13.91 0.06
N ILE A 34 -15.69 13.44 1.01
CA ILE A 34 -14.63 12.46 0.71
C ILE A 34 -15.22 11.19 0.14
N VAL A 35 -16.26 10.63 0.79
CA VAL A 35 -16.93 9.41 0.31
C VAL A 35 -17.51 9.62 -1.09
N PHE A 36 -18.13 10.77 -1.34
CA PHE A 36 -18.71 11.13 -2.63
C PHE A 36 -17.63 11.20 -3.74
N ILE A 37 -16.51 11.90 -3.47
CA ILE A 37 -15.40 12.00 -4.43
C ILE A 37 -14.83 10.61 -4.74
N VAL A 38 -14.58 9.78 -3.72
CA VAL A 38 -14.08 8.42 -3.91
C VAL A 38 -15.07 7.59 -4.75
N ALA A 39 -16.37 7.68 -4.46
CA ALA A 39 -17.41 6.99 -5.22
C ALA A 39 -17.41 7.43 -6.69
N LEU A 40 -17.30 8.73 -6.96
CA LEU A 40 -17.20 9.27 -8.33
C LEU A 40 -15.98 8.73 -9.08
N ILE A 41 -14.81 8.69 -8.43
CA ILE A 41 -13.58 8.13 -9.05
C ILE A 41 -13.79 6.65 -9.38
N LEU A 42 -14.32 5.86 -8.45
CA LEU A 42 -14.58 4.44 -8.67
C LEU A 42 -15.58 4.22 -9.82
N LEU A 43 -16.66 5.00 -9.85
CA LEU A 43 -17.66 4.92 -10.92
C LEU A 43 -17.06 5.30 -12.28
N PHE A 44 -16.26 6.37 -12.33
CA PHE A 44 -15.60 6.82 -13.54
C PHE A 44 -14.64 5.76 -14.09
N VAL A 45 -13.75 5.22 -13.23
CA VAL A 45 -12.81 4.16 -13.60
C VAL A 45 -13.55 2.91 -14.06
N ALA A 46 -14.61 2.52 -13.35
CA ALA A 46 -15.43 1.37 -13.74
C ALA A 46 -16.12 1.60 -15.09
N GLN A 47 -16.76 2.75 -15.30
CA GLN A 47 -17.45 3.07 -16.54
C GLN A 47 -16.49 3.06 -17.74
N LYS A 48 -15.34 3.74 -17.62
CA LYS A 48 -14.35 3.83 -18.70
C LYS A 48 -13.64 2.50 -18.93
N GLY A 49 -13.26 1.79 -17.86
CA GLY A 49 -12.63 0.48 -17.98
C GLY A 49 -13.55 -0.58 -18.57
N LEU A 50 -14.82 -0.59 -18.19
CA LEU A 50 -15.81 -1.52 -18.74
C LEU A 50 -16.19 -1.20 -20.20
N ALA A 51 -16.05 0.07 -20.63
CA ALA A 51 -16.31 0.46 -22.01
C ALA A 51 -15.46 -0.32 -23.03
N THR A 52 -14.24 -0.72 -22.65
CA THR A 52 -13.37 -1.60 -23.48
C THR A 52 -14.07 -2.90 -23.87
N PHE A 53 -14.80 -3.51 -22.97
CA PHE A 53 -15.43 -4.81 -23.20
C PHE A 53 -16.82 -4.68 -23.80
N PHE A 54 -17.64 -3.74 -23.32
CA PHE A 54 -19.02 -3.58 -23.75
C PHE A 54 -19.19 -2.74 -25.03
N VAL A 55 -18.38 -1.68 -25.17
CA VAL A 55 -18.47 -0.76 -26.32
C VAL A 55 -17.48 -1.16 -27.42
N ASN A 56 -16.22 -1.39 -27.04
CA ASN A 56 -15.16 -1.72 -28.02
C ASN A 56 -15.09 -3.21 -28.35
N LYS A 57 -15.87 -4.07 -27.65
CA LYS A 57 -15.96 -5.52 -27.87
C LYS A 57 -14.63 -6.27 -27.76
N VAL A 58 -13.66 -5.75 -27.01
CA VAL A 58 -12.40 -6.45 -26.71
C VAL A 58 -12.75 -7.66 -25.82
N SER A 59 -12.20 -8.83 -26.13
CA SER A 59 -12.41 -10.04 -25.33
C SER A 59 -11.79 -9.89 -23.94
N LEU A 60 -12.56 -10.07 -22.87
CA LEU A 60 -12.06 -10.02 -21.50
C LEU A 60 -10.99 -11.10 -21.23
N VAL A 61 -11.15 -12.28 -21.81
CA VAL A 61 -10.21 -13.39 -21.65
C VAL A 61 -8.88 -13.05 -22.34
N GLU A 62 -8.95 -12.55 -23.57
CA GLU A 62 -7.77 -12.11 -24.30
C GLU A 62 -7.05 -10.96 -23.56
N PHE A 63 -7.80 -9.97 -23.09
CA PHE A 63 -7.25 -8.86 -22.31
C PHE A 63 -6.50 -9.33 -21.04
N LEU A 64 -7.06 -10.26 -20.29
CA LEU A 64 -6.46 -10.72 -19.02
C LEU A 64 -5.32 -11.72 -19.18
N PHE A 65 -5.37 -12.56 -20.22
CA PHE A 65 -4.48 -13.73 -20.36
C PHE A 65 -3.54 -13.66 -21.56
N SER A 66 -3.70 -12.71 -22.49
CA SER A 66 -2.74 -12.54 -23.57
C SER A 66 -1.45 -11.87 -23.08
N GLY A 67 -0.31 -12.34 -23.60
CA GLY A 67 1.00 -11.75 -23.35
C GLY A 67 1.36 -10.59 -24.28
N ASP A 68 0.55 -10.33 -25.33
CA ASP A 68 0.89 -9.39 -26.39
C ASP A 68 0.24 -8.02 -26.12
N TRP A 69 1.06 -7.01 -25.90
CA TRP A 69 0.67 -5.63 -25.76
C TRP A 69 1.19 -4.77 -26.91
N SER A 70 0.36 -4.53 -27.91
CA SER A 70 0.62 -3.64 -29.06
C SER A 70 -0.64 -2.86 -29.42
N PRO A 71 -0.92 -1.75 -28.73
CA PRO A 71 -2.14 -0.95 -28.99
C PRO A 71 -2.27 -0.45 -30.41
N SER A 72 -1.15 -0.23 -31.11
CA SER A 72 -1.11 0.16 -32.54
C SER A 72 -1.59 -0.96 -33.49
N GLU A 73 -1.45 -2.21 -33.08
CA GLU A 73 -1.92 -3.40 -33.81
C GLU A 73 -3.26 -3.94 -33.30
N GLY A 74 -3.87 -3.24 -32.33
CA GLY A 74 -5.13 -3.69 -31.70
C GLY A 74 -4.98 -4.87 -30.73
N LYS A 75 -3.76 -5.17 -30.26
CA LYS A 75 -3.50 -6.20 -29.27
C LYS A 75 -3.40 -5.59 -27.87
N PHE A 76 -4.20 -6.09 -26.94
CA PHE A 76 -4.39 -5.47 -25.63
C PHE A 76 -4.23 -6.48 -24.47
N GLY A 77 -3.17 -7.30 -24.48
CA GLY A 77 -2.90 -8.27 -23.42
C GLY A 77 -2.30 -7.63 -22.16
N ALA A 78 -2.99 -7.70 -21.03
CA ALA A 78 -2.57 -7.12 -19.75
C ALA A 78 -1.70 -8.05 -18.89
N LEU A 79 -1.57 -9.32 -19.26
CA LEU A 79 -0.89 -10.35 -18.45
C LEU A 79 0.54 -9.97 -18.04
N PRO A 80 1.41 -9.43 -18.92
CA PRO A 80 2.78 -9.06 -18.54
C PRO A 80 2.81 -8.03 -17.41
N MET A 81 1.90 -7.04 -17.48
CA MET A 81 1.81 -5.95 -16.51
C MET A 81 1.20 -6.41 -15.18
N ILE A 82 0.25 -7.34 -15.22
CA ILE A 82 -0.33 -7.98 -14.03
C ILE A 82 0.76 -8.75 -13.28
N ILE A 83 1.52 -9.58 -14.00
CA ILE A 83 2.63 -10.36 -13.44
C ILE A 83 3.72 -9.41 -12.89
N GLY A 84 4.12 -8.39 -13.66
CA GLY A 84 5.11 -7.41 -13.25
C GLY A 84 4.71 -6.68 -11.97
N SER A 85 3.49 -6.16 -11.90
CA SER A 85 2.96 -5.48 -10.71
C SER A 85 2.94 -6.39 -9.48
N PHE A 86 2.48 -7.63 -9.66
CA PHE A 86 2.40 -8.61 -8.58
C PHE A 86 3.79 -8.99 -8.05
N LEU A 87 4.71 -9.34 -8.94
CA LEU A 87 6.07 -9.76 -8.58
C LEU A 87 6.83 -8.64 -7.86
N VAL A 88 6.84 -7.42 -8.43
CA VAL A 88 7.56 -6.29 -7.82
C VAL A 88 7.01 -6.01 -6.43
N THR A 89 5.68 -5.94 -6.27
CA THR A 89 5.06 -5.63 -4.98
C THR A 89 5.28 -6.73 -3.94
N LEU A 90 5.01 -7.99 -4.32
CA LEU A 90 5.10 -9.12 -3.39
C LEU A 90 6.54 -9.32 -2.91
N LEU A 91 7.51 -9.33 -3.83
CA LEU A 91 8.91 -9.56 -3.48
C LEU A 91 9.49 -8.40 -2.67
N SER A 92 9.13 -7.15 -2.98
CA SER A 92 9.53 -5.99 -2.18
C SER A 92 9.00 -6.07 -0.75
N ALA A 93 7.73 -6.41 -0.58
CA ALA A 93 7.11 -6.54 0.73
C ALA A 93 7.69 -7.72 1.52
N LEU A 94 7.96 -8.86 0.86
CA LEU A 94 8.56 -10.04 1.48
C LEU A 94 9.95 -9.71 2.05
N ILE A 95 10.76 -8.95 1.29
CA ILE A 95 12.08 -8.52 1.75
C ILE A 95 11.97 -7.42 2.82
N ALA A 96 11.10 -6.42 2.64
CA ALA A 96 10.97 -5.31 3.57
C ALA A 96 10.45 -5.74 4.95
N THR A 97 9.56 -6.73 5.00
CA THR A 97 8.90 -7.14 6.24
C THR A 97 9.86 -7.57 7.35
N PRO A 98 10.83 -8.48 7.16
CA PRO A 98 11.75 -8.91 8.22
C PRO A 98 12.64 -7.74 8.70
N PHE A 99 13.09 -6.87 7.81
CA PHE A 99 13.87 -5.70 8.18
C PHE A 99 13.04 -4.69 8.99
N ALA A 100 11.79 -4.45 8.58
CA ALA A 100 10.87 -3.57 9.28
C ALA A 100 10.53 -4.07 10.69
N ILE A 101 10.25 -5.38 10.83
CA ILE A 101 10.00 -6.00 12.12
C ILE A 101 11.26 -5.91 13.00
N GLY A 102 12.43 -6.21 12.46
CA GLY A 102 13.70 -6.11 13.17
C GLY A 102 13.97 -4.68 13.69
N ALA A 103 13.78 -3.67 12.85
CA ALA A 103 13.90 -2.26 13.22
C ALA A 103 12.88 -1.86 14.31
N ALA A 104 11.63 -2.30 14.18
CA ALA A 104 10.58 -2.03 15.15
C ALA A 104 10.88 -2.68 16.52
N ILE A 105 11.34 -3.94 16.55
CA ILE A 105 11.79 -4.61 17.79
C ILE A 105 12.96 -3.85 18.42
N PHE A 106 13.93 -3.46 17.61
CA PHE A 106 15.08 -2.68 18.12
C PHE A 106 14.63 -1.41 18.83
N MET A 107 13.71 -0.65 18.20
CA MET A 107 13.21 0.60 18.75
C MET A 107 12.30 0.44 19.97
N THR A 108 11.56 -0.66 20.08
CA THR A 108 10.58 -0.83 21.16
C THR A 108 11.12 -1.62 22.35
N GLU A 109 11.92 -2.65 22.08
CA GLU A 109 12.30 -3.64 23.11
C GLU A 109 13.79 -3.58 23.49
N ILE A 110 14.66 -3.14 22.58
CA ILE A 110 16.12 -3.24 22.81
C ILE A 110 16.72 -1.90 23.24
N SER A 111 16.49 -0.83 22.49
CA SER A 111 17.16 0.45 22.70
C SER A 111 16.24 1.67 22.59
N PRO A 112 15.74 2.20 23.72
CA PRO A 112 15.00 3.47 23.72
C PRO A 112 15.84 4.67 23.23
N LYS A 113 17.16 4.61 23.41
CA LYS A 113 18.07 5.65 22.88
C LYS A 113 18.23 5.54 21.37
N GLY A 114 18.33 4.30 20.85
CA GLY A 114 18.34 4.04 19.41
C GLY A 114 17.02 4.44 18.74
N ALA A 115 15.90 4.28 19.41
CA ALA A 115 14.60 4.74 18.95
C ALA A 115 14.56 6.26 18.70
N LYS A 116 15.14 7.06 19.60
CA LYS A 116 15.19 8.52 19.45
C LYS A 116 15.95 8.99 18.21
N PHE A 117 16.89 8.17 17.72
CA PHE A 117 17.64 8.46 16.50
C PHE A 117 16.97 7.89 15.24
N LEU A 118 16.50 6.64 15.32
CA LEU A 118 15.91 5.96 14.16
C LEU A 118 14.51 6.47 13.82
N GLN A 119 13.69 6.83 14.79
CA GLN A 119 12.33 7.29 14.56
C GLN A 119 12.26 8.54 13.68
N PRO A 120 13.01 9.65 13.95
CA PRO A 120 13.03 10.79 13.04
C PRO A 120 13.54 10.44 11.63
N ALA A 121 14.54 9.55 11.52
CA ALA A 121 15.04 9.12 10.22
C ALA A 121 13.97 8.38 9.40
N ILE A 122 13.20 7.50 10.04
CA ILE A 122 12.08 6.79 9.42
C ILE A 122 10.96 7.76 9.03
N GLU A 123 10.64 8.74 9.89
CA GLU A 123 9.63 9.76 9.62
C GLU A 123 10.04 10.64 8.42
N LEU A 124 11.30 11.02 8.31
CA LEU A 124 11.83 11.75 7.15
C LEU A 124 11.70 10.92 5.87
N LEU A 125 12.03 9.62 5.90
CA LEU A 125 11.89 8.73 4.75
C LEU A 125 10.43 8.61 4.28
N VAL A 126 9.46 8.57 5.19
CA VAL A 126 8.02 8.55 4.83
C VAL A 126 7.62 9.83 4.09
N GLY A 127 8.21 10.96 4.44
CA GLY A 127 7.91 12.29 3.85
C GLY A 127 8.54 12.54 2.48
N ILE A 128 9.50 11.74 2.03
CA ILE A 128 10.15 11.92 0.73
C ILE A 128 9.16 11.60 -0.41
N PRO A 129 8.99 12.50 -1.41
CA PRO A 129 8.17 12.23 -2.59
C PRO A 129 8.66 11.00 -3.36
N SER A 130 7.74 10.18 -3.85
CA SER A 130 8.06 8.91 -4.55
C SER A 130 8.94 9.11 -5.79
N VAL A 131 8.77 10.24 -6.49
CA VAL A 131 9.61 10.60 -7.64
C VAL A 131 11.10 10.67 -7.27
N VAL A 132 11.43 11.15 -6.07
CA VAL A 132 12.83 11.22 -5.58
C VAL A 132 13.40 9.81 -5.40
N TYR A 133 12.61 8.88 -4.86
CA TYR A 133 13.01 7.46 -4.80
C TYR A 133 13.26 6.86 -6.18
N GLY A 134 12.38 7.17 -7.14
CA GLY A 134 12.54 6.75 -8.53
C GLY A 134 13.81 7.32 -9.16
N PHE A 135 14.09 8.61 -8.94
CA PHE A 135 15.29 9.27 -9.43
C PHE A 135 16.57 8.67 -8.83
N ILE A 136 16.60 8.47 -7.51
CA ILE A 136 17.74 7.78 -6.85
C ILE A 136 17.85 6.35 -7.37
N GLY A 137 16.74 5.66 -7.56
CA GLY A 137 16.70 4.33 -8.16
C GLY A 137 17.34 4.30 -9.54
N LEU A 138 17.00 5.28 -10.39
CA LEU A 138 17.56 5.41 -11.73
C LEU A 138 19.07 5.69 -11.71
N GLN A 139 19.54 6.56 -10.79
CA GLN A 139 20.94 7.00 -10.75
C GLN A 139 21.85 6.03 -9.98
N VAL A 140 21.33 5.29 -9.03
CA VAL A 140 22.12 4.43 -8.13
C VAL A 140 21.76 2.95 -8.31
N VAL A 141 20.48 2.60 -8.21
CA VAL A 141 20.05 1.19 -8.19
C VAL A 141 20.20 0.56 -9.57
N VAL A 142 19.77 1.23 -10.63
CA VAL A 142 19.85 0.70 -12.01
C VAL A 142 21.33 0.48 -12.43
N PRO A 143 22.26 1.44 -12.24
CA PRO A 143 23.69 1.19 -12.52
C PRO A 143 24.27 0.07 -11.64
N PHE A 144 23.90 -0.01 -10.37
CA PHE A 144 24.37 -1.06 -9.46
C PHE A 144 23.91 -2.45 -9.92
N VAL A 145 22.62 -2.61 -10.26
CA VAL A 145 22.09 -3.88 -10.80
C VAL A 145 22.76 -4.24 -12.11
N ARG A 146 22.97 -3.26 -13.00
CA ARG A 146 23.70 -3.44 -14.26
C ARG A 146 25.15 -3.92 -14.02
N PHE A 147 25.83 -3.36 -13.04
CA PHE A 147 27.21 -3.72 -12.71
C PHE A 147 27.33 -5.16 -12.21
N ILE A 148 26.38 -5.62 -11.37
CA ILE A 148 26.43 -6.94 -10.75
C ILE A 148 25.90 -8.03 -11.70
N PHE A 149 24.77 -7.77 -12.35
CA PHE A 149 24.05 -8.79 -13.11
C PHE A 149 24.15 -8.61 -14.63
N GLY A 150 24.77 -7.53 -15.10
CA GLY A 150 24.83 -7.21 -16.51
C GLY A 150 23.51 -6.66 -17.07
N GLY A 151 23.39 -6.66 -18.40
CA GLY A 151 22.19 -6.18 -19.10
C GLY A 151 22.02 -4.66 -19.03
N THR A 152 20.76 -4.20 -19.04
CA THR A 152 20.43 -2.77 -18.97
C THR A 152 20.40 -2.20 -17.55
N GLY A 153 20.24 -3.07 -16.53
CA GLY A 153 20.01 -2.71 -15.15
C GLY A 153 18.56 -2.36 -14.83
N PHE A 154 17.72 -2.10 -15.83
CA PHE A 154 16.28 -1.95 -15.66
C PHE A 154 15.62 -3.31 -15.49
N GLY A 155 14.58 -3.40 -14.68
CA GLY A 155 13.81 -4.62 -14.51
C GLY A 155 13.10 -4.72 -13.17
N ILE A 156 12.51 -5.88 -12.93
CA ILE A 156 11.79 -6.20 -11.69
C ILE A 156 12.72 -6.04 -10.48
N LEU A 157 13.98 -6.47 -10.58
CA LEU A 157 14.95 -6.40 -9.48
C LEU A 157 15.20 -4.96 -9.03
N SER A 158 15.41 -4.03 -9.96
CA SER A 158 15.57 -2.59 -9.66
C SER A 158 14.29 -2.02 -9.03
N GLY A 159 13.12 -2.42 -9.52
CA GLY A 159 11.83 -2.09 -8.94
C GLY A 159 11.69 -2.60 -7.50
N ILE A 160 12.13 -3.83 -7.23
CA ILE A 160 12.11 -4.43 -5.88
C ILE A 160 12.95 -3.59 -4.91
N PHE A 161 14.17 -3.21 -5.28
CA PHE A 161 15.02 -2.40 -4.41
C PHE A 161 14.42 -1.04 -4.10
N VAL A 162 13.86 -0.35 -5.09
CA VAL A 162 13.23 0.96 -4.88
C VAL A 162 11.99 0.84 -3.99
N LEU A 163 11.11 -0.13 -4.26
CA LEU A 163 9.92 -0.35 -3.41
C LEU A 163 10.29 -0.85 -2.02
N PHE A 164 11.32 -1.68 -1.88
CA PHE A 164 11.82 -2.10 -0.58
C PHE A 164 12.13 -0.90 0.31
N VAL A 165 12.92 0.08 -0.20
CA VAL A 165 13.27 1.29 0.54
C VAL A 165 12.04 2.13 0.88
N MET A 166 11.04 2.18 -0.01
CA MET A 166 9.80 2.94 0.20
C MET A 166 8.82 2.27 1.18
N ILE A 167 8.73 0.94 1.18
CA ILE A 167 7.83 0.18 2.05
C ILE A 167 8.39 0.11 3.48
N LEU A 168 9.71 -0.04 3.60
CA LEU A 168 10.41 -0.26 4.86
C LEU A 168 10.01 0.74 5.96
N PRO A 169 10.04 2.07 5.75
CA PRO A 169 9.67 3.03 6.78
C PRO A 169 8.21 2.89 7.22
N THR A 170 7.31 2.70 6.28
CA THR A 170 5.87 2.60 6.54
C THR A 170 5.55 1.36 7.39
N VAL A 171 6.09 0.19 7.00
CA VAL A 171 5.89 -1.06 7.76
C VAL A 171 6.57 -0.99 9.12
N THR A 172 7.76 -0.38 9.22
CA THR A 172 8.48 -0.21 10.50
C THR A 172 7.67 0.66 11.45
N PHE A 173 7.16 1.81 10.98
CA PHE A 173 6.37 2.72 11.81
C PHE A 173 5.13 2.04 12.38
N MET A 174 4.31 1.44 11.52
CA MET A 174 3.09 0.75 11.94
C MET A 174 3.37 -0.49 12.81
N THR A 175 4.45 -1.21 12.54
CA THR A 175 4.89 -2.35 13.39
C THR A 175 5.32 -1.87 14.76
N THR A 176 6.02 -0.73 14.84
CA THR A 176 6.42 -0.11 16.11
C THR A 176 5.19 0.25 16.94
N ASP A 177 4.16 0.83 16.33
CA ASP A 177 2.91 1.14 17.01
C ASP A 177 2.18 -0.13 17.48
N ALA A 178 2.15 -1.18 16.66
CA ALA A 178 1.57 -2.46 17.03
C ALA A 178 2.29 -3.11 18.23
N LEU A 179 3.63 -3.03 18.29
CA LEU A 179 4.41 -3.52 19.43
C LEU A 179 4.21 -2.69 20.69
N ARG A 180 4.12 -1.34 20.56
CA ARG A 180 3.84 -0.43 21.68
C ARG A 180 2.43 -0.63 22.26
N ALA A 181 1.47 -1.03 21.43
CA ALA A 181 0.10 -1.30 21.85
C ALA A 181 -0.04 -2.56 22.72
N VAL A 182 0.96 -3.44 22.77
CA VAL A 182 0.96 -4.63 23.64
C VAL A 182 1.07 -4.19 25.11
N PRO A 183 0.10 -4.56 25.98
CA PRO A 183 0.09 -4.17 27.40
C PRO A 183 1.35 -4.62 28.12
N ARG A 184 1.90 -3.76 29.00
CA ARG A 184 3.15 -4.02 29.73
C ARG A 184 3.08 -5.25 30.62
N HIS A 185 1.92 -5.52 31.23
CA HIS A 185 1.74 -6.66 32.10
C HIS A 185 1.99 -8.02 31.41
N TYR A 186 1.85 -8.14 30.09
CA TYR A 186 2.22 -9.37 29.38
C TYR A 186 3.73 -9.62 29.43
N ARG A 187 4.54 -8.56 29.31
CA ARG A 187 6.00 -8.66 29.42
C ARG A 187 6.43 -8.97 30.85
N GLU A 188 5.83 -8.27 31.82
CA GLU A 188 6.11 -8.44 33.25
C GLU A 188 5.75 -9.86 33.73
N ALA A 189 4.59 -10.37 33.34
CA ALA A 189 4.19 -11.75 33.68
C ALA A 189 5.15 -12.81 33.10
N SER A 190 5.57 -12.60 31.82
CA SER A 190 6.53 -13.52 31.19
C SER A 190 7.88 -13.53 31.90
N LEU A 191 8.38 -12.34 32.28
CA LEU A 191 9.64 -12.22 33.03
C LEU A 191 9.52 -12.80 34.46
N ALA A 192 8.37 -12.63 35.13
CA ALA A 192 8.10 -13.20 36.45
C ALA A 192 8.09 -14.73 36.44
N MET A 193 7.72 -15.37 35.30
CA MET A 193 7.81 -16.81 35.10
C MET A 193 9.22 -17.29 34.75
N GLY A 194 10.24 -16.42 34.84
CA GLY A 194 11.64 -16.78 34.57
C GLY A 194 12.05 -16.78 33.10
N ALA A 195 11.21 -16.27 32.19
CA ALA A 195 11.58 -16.15 30.79
C ALA A 195 12.66 -15.07 30.58
N THR A 196 13.57 -15.29 29.63
CA THR A 196 14.55 -14.26 29.21
C THR A 196 13.86 -13.16 28.41
N ARG A 197 14.51 -12.00 28.32
CA ARG A 197 14.01 -10.89 27.47
C ARG A 197 13.74 -11.34 26.03
N TRP A 198 14.65 -12.14 25.45
CA TRP A 198 14.50 -12.64 24.09
C TRP A 198 13.31 -13.58 23.94
N GLN A 199 13.11 -14.48 24.90
CA GLN A 199 11.94 -15.35 24.92
C GLN A 199 10.63 -14.56 25.05
N THR A 200 10.62 -13.52 25.89
CA THR A 200 9.47 -12.63 26.06
C THR A 200 9.15 -11.89 24.76
N ILE A 201 10.17 -11.33 24.07
CA ILE A 201 9.97 -10.65 22.79
C ILE A 201 9.38 -11.61 21.75
N TRP A 202 10.01 -12.78 21.58
CA TRP A 202 9.68 -13.69 20.49
C TRP A 202 8.38 -14.46 20.72
N ARG A 203 8.13 -14.92 21.96
CA ARG A 203 6.99 -15.77 22.29
C ARG A 203 5.76 -15.01 22.78
N VAL A 204 5.93 -13.83 23.38
CA VAL A 204 4.84 -13.06 23.98
C VAL A 204 4.57 -11.81 23.18
N THR A 205 5.52 -10.87 23.11
CA THR A 205 5.29 -9.55 22.51
C THR A 205 4.95 -9.64 21.03
N LEU A 206 5.76 -10.35 20.24
CA LEU A 206 5.49 -10.52 18.79
C LEU A 206 4.20 -11.30 18.54
N ASN A 207 3.91 -12.32 19.34
CA ASN A 207 2.66 -13.07 19.18
C ASN A 207 1.44 -12.21 19.47
N ALA A 208 1.48 -11.38 20.53
CA ALA A 208 0.40 -10.45 20.85
C ALA A 208 0.25 -9.36 19.78
N ALA A 209 1.36 -8.88 19.19
CA ALA A 209 1.36 -7.85 18.16
C ALA A 209 1.05 -8.37 16.74
N LYS A 210 1.02 -9.69 16.50
CA LYS A 210 0.82 -10.29 15.17
C LYS A 210 -0.28 -9.64 14.33
N PRO A 211 -1.50 -9.41 14.84
CA PRO A 211 -2.56 -8.80 14.03
C PRO A 211 -2.20 -7.40 13.54
N GLY A 212 -1.53 -6.61 14.39
CA GLY A 212 -1.04 -5.28 14.04
C GLY A 212 0.10 -5.32 13.02
N ILE A 213 1.04 -6.26 13.17
CA ILE A 213 2.14 -6.47 12.22
C ILE A 213 1.60 -6.88 10.85
N PHE A 214 0.64 -7.79 10.78
CA PHE A 214 -0.01 -8.14 9.51
C PHE A 214 -0.68 -6.94 8.87
N THR A 215 -1.37 -6.10 9.66
CA THR A 215 -1.98 -4.87 9.17
C THR A 215 -0.93 -3.91 8.60
N ALA A 216 0.23 -3.77 9.27
CA ALA A 216 1.34 -2.95 8.79
C ALA A 216 1.88 -3.43 7.43
N VAL A 217 2.08 -4.74 7.27
CA VAL A 217 2.54 -5.33 6.00
C VAL A 217 1.53 -5.12 4.88
N ILE A 218 0.22 -5.34 5.16
CA ILE A 218 -0.84 -5.10 4.18
C ILE A 218 -0.85 -3.65 3.72
N PHE A 219 -0.73 -2.71 4.65
CA PHE A 219 -0.72 -1.30 4.34
C PHE A 219 0.50 -0.91 3.48
N GLY A 220 1.67 -1.47 3.81
CA GLY A 220 2.88 -1.32 2.98
C GLY A 220 2.69 -1.87 1.57
N MET A 221 2.08 -3.05 1.42
CA MET A 221 1.77 -3.65 0.12
C MET A 221 0.74 -2.86 -0.67
N ALA A 222 -0.32 -2.37 -0.02
CA ALA A 222 -1.32 -1.54 -0.67
C ALA A 222 -0.71 -0.26 -1.26
N ARG A 223 0.23 0.36 -0.53
CA ARG A 223 1.01 1.50 -1.02
C ARG A 223 1.86 1.12 -2.24
N ALA A 224 2.54 -0.03 -2.18
CA ALA A 224 3.41 -0.50 -3.26
C ALA A 224 2.65 -0.83 -4.54
N PHE A 225 1.44 -1.41 -4.45
CA PHE A 225 0.59 -1.66 -5.62
C PHE A 225 0.19 -0.38 -6.35
N GLY A 226 0.00 0.71 -5.61
CA GLY A 226 -0.36 2.00 -6.19
C GLY A 226 0.83 2.83 -6.69
N GLU A 227 2.06 2.37 -6.48
CA GLU A 227 3.24 3.15 -6.86
C GLU A 227 3.43 3.16 -8.39
N ALA A 228 3.42 4.37 -8.94
CA ALA A 228 3.51 4.58 -10.39
C ALA A 228 4.85 5.21 -10.78
N LEU A 229 5.16 6.39 -10.27
CA LEU A 229 6.26 7.21 -10.75
C LEU A 229 7.63 6.62 -10.45
N ALA A 230 7.84 6.11 -9.23
CA ALA A 230 9.13 5.53 -8.87
C ALA A 230 9.41 4.25 -9.67
N ILE A 231 8.41 3.40 -9.84
CA ILE A 231 8.54 2.15 -10.61
C ILE A 231 8.76 2.42 -12.08
N GLN A 232 8.00 3.35 -12.68
CA GLN A 232 8.15 3.73 -14.08
C GLN A 232 9.58 4.11 -14.45
N MET A 233 10.32 4.73 -13.51
CA MET A 233 11.70 5.18 -13.74
C MET A 233 12.72 4.04 -13.75
N VAL A 234 12.44 2.87 -13.15
CA VAL A 234 13.44 1.82 -12.92
C VAL A 234 13.08 0.46 -13.49
N VAL A 235 11.81 0.23 -13.85
CA VAL A 235 11.34 -1.11 -14.29
C VAL A 235 11.64 -1.40 -15.77
N GLY A 236 11.90 -0.37 -16.57
CA GLY A 236 12.24 -0.48 -17.99
C GLY A 236 11.05 -0.43 -18.95
N ASN A 237 9.82 -0.44 -18.46
CA ASN A 237 8.56 -0.21 -19.19
C ASN A 237 8.33 -1.09 -20.44
N SER A 238 8.91 -2.28 -20.48
CA SER A 238 8.72 -3.25 -21.56
C SER A 238 7.54 -4.16 -21.23
N ALA A 239 6.47 -4.07 -22.01
CA ALA A 239 5.23 -4.81 -21.80
C ALA A 239 5.33 -6.25 -22.35
N VAL A 240 6.35 -7.00 -21.89
CA VAL A 240 6.58 -8.41 -22.20
C VAL A 240 6.57 -9.22 -20.90
N ILE A 241 6.24 -10.51 -21.01
CA ILE A 241 6.28 -11.42 -19.85
C ILE A 241 7.75 -11.53 -19.38
N PRO A 242 8.05 -11.15 -18.11
CA PRO A 242 9.43 -11.18 -17.63
C PRO A 242 9.94 -12.62 -17.51
N THR A 243 11.03 -12.93 -18.17
CA THR A 243 11.70 -14.24 -18.12
C THR A 243 12.70 -14.32 -16.96
N SER A 244 13.17 -13.17 -16.47
CA SER A 244 14.05 -13.06 -15.31
C SER A 244 13.78 -11.77 -14.52
N LEU A 245 14.31 -11.68 -13.31
CA LEU A 245 14.17 -10.47 -12.48
C LEU A 245 14.99 -9.28 -13.01
N THR A 246 15.97 -9.53 -13.85
CA THR A 246 16.89 -8.52 -14.41
C THR A 246 16.47 -8.03 -15.80
N THR A 247 15.47 -8.65 -16.42
CA THR A 247 14.93 -8.18 -17.70
C THR A 247 13.97 -7.00 -17.51
N PRO A 248 14.01 -6.01 -18.43
CA PRO A 248 13.01 -4.95 -18.46
C PRO A 248 11.61 -5.53 -18.45
N ALA A 249 10.75 -4.93 -17.64
CA ALA A 249 9.35 -5.33 -17.49
C ALA A 249 8.46 -4.09 -17.43
N ALA A 250 7.15 -4.30 -17.42
CA ALA A 250 6.17 -3.24 -17.17
C ALA A 250 5.25 -3.60 -16.01
N THR A 251 4.71 -2.58 -15.37
CA THR A 251 3.66 -2.71 -14.37
C THR A 251 2.38 -2.06 -14.87
N LEU A 252 1.24 -2.41 -14.28
CA LEU A 252 -0.05 -1.78 -14.61
C LEU A 252 0.02 -0.26 -14.45
N THR A 253 0.65 0.20 -13.36
CA THR A 253 0.82 1.62 -13.06
C THR A 253 1.75 2.32 -14.03
N SER A 254 2.87 1.70 -14.44
CA SER A 254 3.83 2.31 -15.36
C SER A 254 3.23 2.51 -16.76
N VAL A 255 2.54 1.50 -17.31
CA VAL A 255 1.89 1.60 -18.62
C VAL A 255 0.73 2.59 -18.59
N LEU A 256 -0.09 2.57 -17.52
CA LEU A 256 -1.17 3.53 -17.34
C LEU A 256 -0.64 4.97 -17.33
N THR A 257 0.38 5.25 -16.53
CA THR A 257 0.93 6.60 -16.36
C THR A 257 1.55 7.13 -17.64
N MET A 258 2.26 6.28 -18.39
CA MET A 258 2.86 6.65 -19.69
C MET A 258 1.81 6.83 -20.80
N GLY A 259 0.76 5.98 -20.78
CA GLY A 259 -0.22 5.94 -21.87
C GLY A 259 -1.32 6.99 -21.77
N ILE A 260 -1.76 7.32 -20.54
CA ILE A 260 -2.96 8.13 -20.34
C ILE A 260 -2.83 9.54 -20.91
N GLY A 261 -1.65 10.15 -20.82
CA GLY A 261 -1.35 11.47 -21.38
C GLY A 261 -1.13 11.48 -22.89
N ASN A 262 -0.92 10.30 -23.50
CA ASN A 262 -0.61 10.14 -24.92
C ASN A 262 -1.78 9.59 -25.74
N THR A 263 -2.95 9.42 -25.13
CA THR A 263 -4.15 8.88 -25.79
C THR A 263 -5.30 9.86 -25.71
N VAL A 264 -6.13 9.91 -26.76
CA VAL A 264 -7.31 10.77 -26.82
C VAL A 264 -8.48 10.07 -26.10
N MET A 265 -9.16 10.83 -25.25
CA MET A 265 -10.30 10.33 -24.48
C MET A 265 -11.42 9.80 -25.40
N GLY A 266 -11.92 8.60 -25.08
CA GLY A 266 -12.98 7.93 -25.88
C GLY A 266 -12.45 7.02 -26.98
N THR A 267 -11.15 7.00 -27.27
CA THR A 267 -10.55 6.02 -28.19
C THR A 267 -10.41 4.65 -27.52
N VAL A 268 -10.33 3.58 -28.33
CA VAL A 268 -10.10 2.22 -27.83
C VAL A 268 -8.87 2.14 -26.95
N SER A 269 -7.75 2.72 -27.41
CA SER A 269 -6.49 2.74 -26.65
C SER A 269 -6.63 3.43 -25.29
N ASN A 270 -7.39 4.55 -25.21
CA ASN A 270 -7.64 5.22 -23.93
C ASN A 270 -8.53 4.37 -23.01
N ASN A 271 -9.62 3.78 -23.54
CA ASN A 271 -10.50 2.93 -22.75
C ASN A 271 -9.75 1.71 -22.19
N VAL A 272 -8.86 1.11 -22.98
CA VAL A 272 -8.02 -0.03 -22.55
C VAL A 272 -7.08 0.36 -21.40
N LEU A 273 -6.53 1.57 -21.40
CA LEU A 273 -5.74 2.05 -20.25
C LEU A 273 -6.60 2.19 -19.00
N TRP A 274 -7.84 2.67 -19.12
CA TRP A 274 -8.78 2.67 -17.99
C TRP A 274 -9.15 1.25 -17.53
N SER A 275 -9.13 0.26 -18.43
CA SER A 275 -9.28 -1.15 -18.04
C SER A 275 -8.09 -1.66 -17.21
N LEU A 276 -6.85 -1.24 -17.54
CA LEU A 276 -5.69 -1.53 -16.68
C LEU A 276 -5.85 -0.91 -15.29
N ALA A 277 -6.36 0.34 -15.20
CA ALA A 277 -6.67 0.97 -13.92
C ALA A 277 -7.73 0.20 -13.13
N LEU A 278 -8.77 -0.30 -13.80
CA LEU A 278 -9.82 -1.14 -13.18
C LEU A 278 -9.23 -2.45 -12.66
N VAL A 279 -8.38 -3.13 -13.44
CA VAL A 279 -7.69 -4.35 -13.00
C VAL A 279 -6.80 -4.09 -11.80
N LEU A 280 -6.03 -3.00 -11.81
CA LEU A 280 -5.19 -2.60 -10.66
C LEU A 280 -6.03 -2.38 -9.39
N LEU A 281 -7.17 -1.70 -9.53
CA LEU A 281 -8.11 -1.45 -8.44
C LEU A 281 -8.69 -2.76 -7.88
N LEU A 282 -9.16 -3.65 -8.75
CA LEU A 282 -9.71 -4.95 -8.37
C LEU A 282 -8.63 -5.84 -7.72
N MET A 283 -7.42 -5.83 -8.27
CA MET A 283 -6.28 -6.58 -7.75
C MET A 283 -5.88 -6.10 -6.35
N SER A 284 -5.80 -4.78 -6.14
CA SER A 284 -5.52 -4.16 -4.85
C SER A 284 -6.62 -4.45 -3.83
N LEU A 285 -7.90 -4.33 -4.24
CA LEU A 285 -9.04 -4.64 -3.39
C LEU A 285 -9.07 -6.13 -3.01
N GLY A 286 -8.91 -7.01 -3.99
CA GLY A 286 -8.88 -8.46 -3.78
C GLY A 286 -7.77 -8.87 -2.82
N PHE A 287 -6.57 -8.32 -3.01
CA PHE A 287 -5.45 -8.55 -2.11
C PHE A 287 -5.73 -8.08 -0.68
N ASN A 288 -6.25 -6.85 -0.51
CA ASN A 288 -6.64 -6.33 0.79
C ASN A 288 -7.72 -7.17 1.48
N MET A 289 -8.72 -7.65 0.72
CA MET A 289 -9.75 -8.55 1.25
C MET A 289 -9.19 -9.90 1.68
N LEU A 290 -8.33 -10.51 0.85
CA LEU A 290 -7.69 -11.79 1.14
C LEU A 290 -6.90 -11.73 2.45
N VAL A 291 -6.11 -10.69 2.62
CA VAL A 291 -5.30 -10.55 3.84
C VAL A 291 -6.18 -10.26 5.07
N LYS A 292 -7.23 -9.42 4.94
CA LYS A 292 -8.21 -9.22 6.02
C LYS A 292 -8.89 -10.53 6.43
N PHE A 293 -9.23 -11.36 5.47
CA PHE A 293 -9.86 -12.66 5.73
C PHE A 293 -8.92 -13.57 6.54
N ILE A 294 -7.66 -13.71 6.10
CA ILE A 294 -6.65 -14.51 6.81
C ILE A 294 -6.43 -13.99 8.24
N THR A 295 -6.39 -12.67 8.42
CA THR A 295 -6.16 -12.06 9.74
C THR A 295 -7.37 -12.22 10.66
N ARG A 296 -8.60 -12.19 10.13
CA ARG A 296 -9.84 -12.34 10.90
C ARG A 296 -10.01 -13.76 11.45
N GLU A 297 -9.72 -14.78 10.66
CA GLU A 297 -9.78 -16.18 11.12
C GLU A 297 -8.82 -16.44 12.28
N ARG A 298 -7.60 -15.91 12.23
CA ARG A 298 -6.63 -16.03 13.31
C ARG A 298 -7.10 -15.36 14.60
N LYS A 299 -7.74 -14.18 14.54
CA LYS A 299 -8.25 -13.50 15.73
C LYS A 299 -9.33 -14.33 16.45
N ARG A 300 -10.22 -14.98 15.69
CA ARG A 300 -11.28 -15.84 16.23
C ARG A 300 -10.76 -17.11 16.92
N ASN A 301 -9.60 -17.62 16.49
CA ASN A 301 -8.97 -18.80 17.08
C ASN A 301 -8.15 -18.48 18.37
N TYR A 302 -7.85 -17.21 18.62
CA TYR A 302 -7.18 -16.76 19.84
C TYR A 302 -8.14 -16.38 20.97
N GLU A 303 -9.42 -16.12 20.64
CA GLU A 303 -10.49 -15.77 21.59
C GLU A 303 -11.29 -17.03 22.07
N ARG A 304 -10.96 -18.20 21.54
CA ARG A 304 -11.44 -19.51 22.00
C ARG A 304 -10.35 -20.24 22.77
#